data_ff48fff2d9a90fa0a914bff00129008e
#
_entry.id   ff48fff2d9a90fa0a914bff00129008e
#
_cell.length_a   1.000
_cell.length_b   1.000
_cell.length_c   1.000
_cell.angle_alpha   90.00
_cell.angle_beta   90.00
_cell.angle_gamma   90.00
#
_symmetry.space_group_name_H-M   'P 1'
#
loop_
_entity.id
_entity.type
_entity.pdbx_description
1 polymer ?
#
loop_
_entity_poly.entity_id
_entity_poly.type
_entity_poly.pdbx_seq_one_letter_code
_entity_poly.pdbx_strand_id
1 'polypeptide(L)'
;MTLRLAQIAHARSGDKADTADIGLFAWDPTGYAVLAKHVTAEKVAQHFAHLWANSANTASHLPRVERFDLPKLLALKFVLRGALNGGAASSLRSDNLGKTIAAQLLRLDIELPKAQANAVLQAAQTAIDNF
;
A
#
# COMPACT_ATOMS: atom_id res chain seq x y z
N MET A 1 16.79 9.95 -3.49
CA MET A 1 16.27 10.10 -2.11
C MET A 1 15.16 9.11 -1.89
N THR A 2 15.25 8.39 -0.81
CA THR A 2 14.22 7.40 -0.45
C THR A 2 13.09 8.06 0.31
N LEU A 3 11.86 7.82 -0.11
CA LEU A 3 10.66 8.25 0.61
C LEU A 3 9.88 7.03 1.05
N ARG A 4 9.39 7.06 2.29
CA ARG A 4 8.45 6.08 2.76
C ARG A 4 7.04 6.56 2.44
N LEU A 5 6.16 5.66 2.01
CA LEU A 5 4.81 6.06 1.61
C LEU A 5 4.06 6.81 2.70
N ALA A 6 4.31 6.47 3.96
CA ALA A 6 3.67 7.16 5.08
C ALA A 6 3.93 8.67 5.09
N GLN A 7 5.00 9.13 4.44
CA GLN A 7 5.33 10.55 4.40
C GLN A 7 4.47 11.33 3.42
N ILE A 8 3.87 10.66 2.44
CA ILE A 8 3.13 11.34 1.36
C ILE A 8 1.74 10.77 1.12
N ALA A 9 1.31 9.79 1.90
CA ALA A 9 0.04 9.13 1.70
C ALA A 9 -0.53 8.62 3.01
N HIS A 10 -1.81 8.30 2.98
CA HIS A 10 -2.44 7.53 4.04
C HIS A 10 -3.19 6.35 3.44
N ALA A 11 -3.56 5.39 4.26
CA ALA A 11 -4.13 4.15 3.76
C ALA A 11 -5.21 3.62 4.68
N ARG A 12 -6.16 2.92 4.08
CA ARG A 12 -7.20 2.19 4.80
C ARG A 12 -7.30 0.81 4.19
N SER A 13 -7.57 -0.19 5.00
CA SER A 13 -7.70 -1.54 4.50
C SER A 13 -8.89 -2.25 5.11
N GLY A 14 -9.36 -3.27 4.40
CA GLY A 14 -10.43 -4.13 4.84
C GLY A 14 -10.16 -5.55 4.39
N ASP A 15 -11.04 -6.44 4.80
CA ASP A 15 -10.94 -7.82 4.39
C ASP A 15 -12.33 -8.38 4.13
N LYS A 16 -12.38 -9.39 3.26
CA LYS A 16 -13.60 -10.11 2.98
C LYS A 16 -13.22 -11.50 2.49
N ALA A 17 -13.63 -12.52 3.24
CA ALA A 17 -13.26 -13.91 2.98
C ALA A 17 -11.72 -14.04 2.98
N ASP A 18 -11.12 -14.50 1.88
CA ASP A 18 -9.69 -14.67 1.76
C ASP A 18 -8.99 -13.48 1.09
N THR A 19 -9.74 -12.41 0.85
CA THR A 19 -9.25 -11.25 0.10
C THR A 19 -9.11 -10.05 1.01
N ALA A 20 -7.97 -9.38 0.92
CA ALA A 20 -7.75 -8.10 1.57
C ALA A 20 -7.77 -7.00 0.54
N ASP A 21 -8.19 -5.80 0.92
CA ASP A 21 -8.09 -4.65 0.05
C ASP A 21 -7.46 -3.48 0.79
N ILE A 22 -6.79 -2.61 0.03
CA ILE A 22 -6.15 -1.43 0.59
C ILE A 22 -6.45 -0.25 -0.32
N GLY A 23 -6.96 0.82 0.27
CA GLY A 23 -7.02 2.11 -0.40
C GLY A 23 -5.81 2.94 0.02
N LEU A 24 -5.04 3.40 -0.96
CA LEU A 24 -3.89 4.26 -0.76
C LEU A 24 -4.21 5.64 -1.30
N PHE A 25 -4.20 6.64 -0.43
CA PHE A 25 -4.69 7.98 -0.75
C PHE A 25 -3.55 8.98 -0.69
N ALA A 26 -3.37 9.74 -1.76
CA ALA A 26 -2.46 10.87 -1.76
C ALA A 26 -3.14 12.08 -1.13
N TRP A 27 -2.32 13.02 -0.63
CA TRP A 27 -2.85 14.26 -0.04
C TRP A 27 -3.16 15.32 -1.10
N ASP A 28 -2.55 15.19 -2.29
CA ASP A 28 -2.73 16.17 -3.36
C ASP A 28 -2.42 15.54 -4.72
N PRO A 29 -2.70 16.23 -5.85
CA PRO A 29 -2.45 15.67 -7.17
C PRO A 29 -0.98 15.36 -7.45
N THR A 30 -0.05 16.12 -6.91
CA THR A 30 1.39 15.87 -7.09
C THR A 30 1.76 14.52 -6.46
N GLY A 31 1.29 14.28 -5.24
CA GLY A 31 1.50 13.00 -4.57
C GLY A 31 0.84 11.85 -5.32
N TYR A 32 -0.37 12.06 -5.82
CA TYR A 32 -1.05 11.01 -6.58
C TYR A 32 -0.25 10.60 -7.83
N ALA A 33 0.31 11.57 -8.56
CA ALA A 33 1.12 11.27 -9.73
C ALA A 33 2.33 10.39 -9.36
N VAL A 34 2.96 10.67 -8.24
CA VAL A 34 4.08 9.87 -7.75
C VAL A 34 3.62 8.46 -7.38
N LEU A 35 2.54 8.35 -6.65
CA LEU A 35 2.01 7.03 -6.26
C LEU A 35 1.64 6.20 -7.50
N ALA A 36 0.96 6.81 -8.46
CA ALA A 36 0.51 6.11 -9.66
C ALA A 36 1.69 5.59 -10.48
N LYS A 37 2.79 6.32 -10.50
CA LYS A 37 3.98 5.91 -11.25
C LYS A 37 4.78 4.84 -10.52
N HIS A 38 4.93 4.94 -9.21
CA HIS A 38 5.89 4.14 -8.47
C HIS A 38 5.29 2.97 -7.70
N VAL A 39 4.02 3.03 -7.32
CA VAL A 39 3.40 1.97 -6.53
C VAL A 39 2.60 1.04 -7.45
N THR A 40 3.31 0.12 -8.05
CA THR A 40 2.72 -0.85 -8.98
C THR A 40 2.15 -2.04 -8.22
N ALA A 41 1.24 -2.78 -8.86
CA ALA A 41 0.74 -4.02 -8.28
C ALA A 41 1.86 -5.00 -7.97
N GLU A 42 2.88 -5.07 -8.84
CA GLU A 42 4.02 -5.95 -8.63
C GLU A 42 4.82 -5.55 -7.40
N LYS A 43 5.05 -4.26 -7.22
CA LYS A 43 5.79 -3.76 -6.06
C LYS A 43 5.05 -4.05 -4.78
N VAL A 44 3.73 -3.91 -4.78
CA VAL A 44 2.90 -4.24 -3.63
C VAL A 44 2.96 -5.73 -3.34
N ALA A 45 2.85 -6.58 -4.36
CA ALA A 45 2.95 -8.02 -4.17
C ALA A 45 4.31 -8.41 -3.57
N GLN A 46 5.40 -7.83 -4.06
CA GLN A 46 6.73 -8.09 -3.52
C GLN A 46 6.87 -7.63 -2.07
N HIS A 47 6.30 -6.47 -1.77
CA HIS A 47 6.34 -5.94 -0.40
C HIS A 47 5.65 -6.88 0.58
N PHE A 48 4.47 -7.37 0.20
CA PHE A 48 3.72 -8.28 1.05
C PHE A 48 4.24 -9.72 1.02
N ALA A 49 5.06 -10.08 0.04
CA ALA A 49 5.68 -11.40 0.01
C ALA A 49 6.45 -11.69 1.29
N HIS A 50 7.11 -10.69 1.86
CA HIS A 50 7.84 -10.84 3.11
C HIS A 50 6.93 -11.20 4.28
N LEU A 51 5.71 -10.68 4.27
CA LEU A 51 4.77 -10.92 5.36
C LEU A 51 4.20 -12.33 5.32
N TRP A 52 4.09 -12.92 4.12
CA TRP A 52 3.53 -14.26 3.94
C TRP A 52 4.56 -15.33 3.67
N ALA A 53 5.82 -14.97 3.55
CA ALA A 53 6.90 -15.90 3.26
C ALA A 53 7.09 -16.95 4.37
N ASN A 54 6.64 -16.66 5.57
CA ASN A 54 6.79 -17.56 6.72
C ASN A 54 5.62 -18.51 6.91
N SER A 55 4.59 -18.43 6.12
CA SER A 55 3.51 -19.39 6.23
C SER A 55 3.91 -20.66 5.46
N ALA A 56 3.54 -21.80 6.04
CA ALA A 56 4.11 -23.10 5.72
C ALA A 56 3.91 -23.57 4.28
N ASN A 57 3.07 -22.90 3.50
CA ASN A 57 2.71 -23.35 2.17
C ASN A 57 2.90 -22.32 1.09
N THR A 58 3.76 -21.34 1.29
CA THR A 58 3.68 -20.17 0.48
C THR A 58 4.84 -19.90 -0.43
N ALA A 59 5.74 -20.84 -0.55
CA ALA A 59 6.86 -20.67 -1.45
C ALA A 59 6.39 -20.38 -2.89
N SER A 60 5.17 -20.77 -3.24
CA SER A 60 4.63 -20.57 -4.58
C SER A 60 3.41 -19.66 -4.64
N HIS A 61 2.99 -19.10 -3.50
CA HIS A 61 1.73 -18.36 -3.45
C HIS A 61 1.92 -16.94 -2.98
N LEU A 62 2.47 -16.10 -3.86
CA LEU A 62 2.38 -14.67 -3.64
C LEU A 62 0.92 -14.26 -3.78
N PRO A 63 0.45 -13.34 -2.95
CA PRO A 63 -0.89 -12.80 -3.14
C PRO A 63 -0.99 -12.23 -4.55
N ARG A 64 -2.08 -12.51 -5.23
CA ARG A 64 -2.32 -11.89 -6.51
C ARG A 64 -2.87 -10.50 -6.25
N VAL A 65 -2.13 -9.50 -6.69
CA VAL A 65 -2.47 -8.11 -6.45
C VAL A 65 -3.01 -7.48 -7.73
N GLU A 66 -4.18 -6.87 -7.60
CA GLU A 66 -4.76 -6.07 -8.67
C GLU A 66 -4.79 -4.62 -8.22
N ARG A 67 -4.49 -3.71 -9.13
CA ARG A 67 -4.52 -2.28 -8.85
C ARG A 67 -5.62 -1.61 -9.65
N PHE A 68 -6.38 -0.76 -8.98
CA PHE A 68 -7.40 0.07 -9.60
C PHE A 68 -7.08 1.53 -9.32
N ASP A 69 -7.06 2.33 -10.37
CA ASP A 69 -6.71 3.75 -10.27
C ASP A 69 -7.98 4.57 -10.13
N LEU A 70 -8.00 5.42 -9.10
CA LEU A 70 -9.15 6.28 -8.78
C LEU A 70 -8.67 7.72 -8.76
N PRO A 71 -8.35 8.31 -9.93
CA PRO A 71 -7.71 9.63 -9.97
C PRO A 71 -8.56 10.75 -9.39
N LYS A 72 -9.88 10.66 -9.48
CA LYS A 72 -10.74 11.68 -8.89
C LYS A 72 -10.71 11.69 -7.37
N LEU A 73 -10.32 10.57 -6.78
CA LEU A 73 -10.16 10.43 -5.33
C LEU A 73 -8.71 10.55 -4.91
N LEU A 74 -7.81 10.78 -5.86
CA LEU A 74 -6.37 10.78 -5.63
C LEU A 74 -5.90 9.48 -4.97
N ALA A 75 -6.49 8.36 -5.39
CA ALA A 75 -6.30 7.08 -4.72
C ALA A 75 -5.97 5.95 -5.69
N LEU A 76 -5.25 4.98 -5.16
CA LEU A 76 -5.07 3.68 -5.78
C LEU A 76 -5.70 2.63 -4.87
N LYS A 77 -6.43 1.70 -5.44
CA LYS A 77 -6.96 0.59 -4.67
C LYS A 77 -6.24 -0.68 -5.07
N PHE A 78 -5.76 -1.41 -4.08
CA PHE A 78 -5.12 -2.71 -4.28
C PHE A 78 -6.00 -3.80 -3.70
N VAL A 79 -6.21 -4.85 -4.48
CA VAL A 79 -6.94 -6.02 -4.04
C VAL A 79 -5.95 -7.18 -4.00
N LEU A 80 -5.78 -7.76 -2.82
CA LEU A 80 -4.85 -8.85 -2.57
C LEU A 80 -5.63 -10.15 -2.41
N ARG A 81 -5.75 -10.87 -3.52
CA ARG A 81 -6.54 -12.11 -3.54
C ARG A 81 -5.72 -13.25 -2.98
N GLY A 82 -6.37 -14.03 -2.13
CA GLY A 82 -5.74 -15.17 -1.50
C GLY A 82 -4.79 -14.81 -0.36
N ALA A 83 -4.71 -13.53 0.00
CA ALA A 83 -3.81 -13.08 1.05
C ALA A 83 -4.17 -13.66 2.42
N LEU A 84 -5.43 -13.97 2.63
CA LEU A 84 -5.92 -14.47 3.92
C LEU A 84 -6.16 -15.97 3.91
N ASN A 85 -5.69 -16.65 2.88
CA ASN A 85 -6.03 -18.05 2.66
C ASN A 85 -5.07 -18.97 3.42
N GLY A 86 -5.51 -19.45 4.57
CA GLY A 86 -4.80 -20.47 5.34
C GLY A 86 -3.57 -19.98 6.07
N GLY A 87 -2.87 -20.87 6.72
CA GLY A 87 -1.61 -20.62 7.38
C GLY A 87 -1.64 -19.52 8.43
N ALA A 88 -0.56 -18.78 8.51
CA ALA A 88 -0.43 -17.69 9.47
C ALA A 88 -1.46 -16.59 9.24
N ALA A 89 -1.88 -16.39 7.99
CA ALA A 89 -2.86 -15.38 7.68
C ALA A 89 -4.19 -15.68 8.35
N SER A 90 -4.56 -16.94 8.47
CA SER A 90 -5.82 -17.28 9.11
C SER A 90 -5.80 -16.98 10.61
N SER A 91 -4.65 -17.07 11.27
CA SER A 91 -4.55 -16.70 12.68
C SER A 91 -4.52 -15.19 12.88
N LEU A 92 -4.22 -14.44 11.84
CA LEU A 92 -4.22 -12.99 11.88
C LEU A 92 -5.57 -12.37 11.54
N ARG A 93 -6.56 -13.19 11.30
CA ARG A 93 -7.92 -12.70 11.04
C ARG A 93 -8.59 -12.16 12.27
N SER A 94 -7.86 -11.47 13.06
CA SER A 94 -8.41 -10.72 14.16
C SER A 94 -8.77 -9.33 13.66
N ASP A 95 -9.38 -8.57 14.51
CA ASP A 95 -9.80 -7.20 14.22
C ASP A 95 -8.65 -6.30 13.80
N ASN A 96 -7.42 -6.75 14.01
CA ASN A 96 -6.24 -5.95 13.71
C ASN A 96 -5.75 -6.10 12.28
N LEU A 97 -6.24 -7.07 11.53
CA LEU A 97 -5.71 -7.35 10.19
C LEU A 97 -5.85 -6.16 9.27
N GLY A 98 -7.02 -5.53 9.26
CA GLY A 98 -7.25 -4.37 8.41
C GLY A 98 -6.25 -3.26 8.66
N LYS A 99 -6.03 -2.91 9.94
CA LYS A 99 -5.07 -1.87 10.30
C LYS A 99 -3.64 -2.29 10.00
N THR A 100 -3.33 -3.55 10.23
CA THR A 100 -1.99 -4.07 10.02
C THR A 100 -1.57 -3.98 8.55
N ILE A 101 -2.45 -4.37 7.64
CA ILE A 101 -2.13 -4.37 6.21
C ILE A 101 -1.94 -2.94 5.70
N ALA A 102 -2.81 -2.02 6.07
CA ALA A 102 -2.65 -0.62 5.67
C ALA A 102 -1.34 -0.04 6.19
N ALA A 103 -1.04 -0.26 7.47
CA ALA A 103 0.18 0.22 8.08
C ALA A 103 1.42 -0.38 7.41
N GLN A 104 1.36 -1.65 7.04
CA GLN A 104 2.47 -2.31 6.37
C GLN A 104 2.71 -1.74 4.97
N LEU A 105 1.65 -1.42 4.24
CA LEU A 105 1.84 -0.81 2.93
C LEU A 105 2.52 0.55 3.06
N LEU A 106 2.18 1.33 4.07
CA LEU A 106 2.77 2.65 4.27
C LEU A 106 4.25 2.60 4.61
N ARG A 107 4.79 1.42 4.92
CA ARG A 107 6.23 1.22 5.13
C ARG A 107 7.00 1.00 3.83
N LEU A 108 6.31 0.87 2.72
CA LEU A 108 6.97 0.72 1.43
C LEU A 108 7.80 1.97 1.12
N ASP A 109 9.02 1.77 0.65
CA ASP A 109 9.90 2.87 0.26
C ASP A 109 9.95 2.99 -1.25
N ILE A 110 10.00 4.22 -1.74
CA ILE A 110 10.20 4.50 -3.16
C ILE A 110 11.38 5.44 -3.33
N GLU A 111 12.06 5.33 -4.48
CA GLU A 111 13.21 6.17 -4.80
C GLU A 111 12.78 7.26 -5.78
N LEU A 112 13.11 8.49 -5.45
CA LEU A 112 12.85 9.65 -6.30
C LEU A 112 14.10 10.52 -6.40
N PRO A 113 14.27 11.24 -7.53
CA PRO A 113 15.26 12.32 -7.56
C PRO A 113 15.01 13.30 -6.41
N LYS A 114 16.08 13.81 -5.84
CA LYS A 114 15.99 14.66 -4.65
C LYS A 114 15.03 15.83 -4.82
N ALA A 115 15.10 16.51 -5.98
CA ALA A 115 14.21 17.65 -6.24
C ALA A 115 12.75 17.23 -6.27
N GLN A 116 12.45 16.09 -6.89
CA GLN A 116 11.09 15.59 -6.95
C GLN A 116 10.62 15.15 -5.57
N ALA A 117 11.46 14.48 -4.81
CA ALA A 117 11.15 14.05 -3.46
C ALA A 117 10.79 15.24 -2.57
N ASN A 118 11.60 16.29 -2.63
CA ASN A 118 11.34 17.50 -1.84
C ASN A 118 10.04 18.18 -2.26
N ALA A 119 9.76 18.24 -3.56
CA ALA A 119 8.52 18.82 -4.06
C ALA A 119 7.29 18.06 -3.58
N VAL A 120 7.35 16.74 -3.62
CA VAL A 120 6.24 15.89 -3.18
C VAL A 120 6.01 16.03 -1.68
N LEU A 121 7.09 16.03 -0.89
CA LEU A 121 6.98 16.21 0.55
C LEU A 121 6.37 17.56 0.90
N GLN A 122 6.80 18.62 0.22
CA GLN A 122 6.28 19.96 0.44
C GLN A 122 4.80 20.05 0.08
N ALA A 123 4.42 19.47 -1.06
CA ALA A 123 3.02 19.47 -1.49
C ALA A 123 2.14 18.73 -0.51
N ALA A 124 2.59 17.58 -0.02
CA ALA A 124 1.84 16.81 0.96
C ALA A 124 1.68 17.59 2.27
N GLN A 125 2.75 18.21 2.74
CA GLN A 125 2.68 18.99 3.97
C GLN A 125 1.72 20.18 3.84
N THR A 126 1.77 20.86 2.71
CA THR A 126 0.86 21.98 2.44
C THR A 126 -0.60 21.51 2.45
N ALA A 127 -0.87 20.37 1.83
CA ALA A 127 -2.22 19.83 1.80
C ALA A 127 -2.70 19.45 3.20
N ILE A 128 -1.84 18.83 4.00
CA ILE A 128 -2.15 18.46 5.38
C ILE A 128 -2.44 19.70 6.21
N ASP A 129 -1.63 20.74 6.07
CA ASP A 129 -1.78 21.98 6.83
C ASP A 129 -3.07 22.72 6.49
N ASN A 130 -3.56 22.56 5.26
CA ASN A 130 -4.79 23.22 4.79
C ASN A 130 -6.03 22.35 4.94
N PHE A 131 -5.86 21.19 5.51
CA PHE A 131 -6.96 20.25 5.71
C PHE A 131 -7.89 20.64 6.90
#